data_14945b67d5b64bf969f628f8a8992bac
#
_entry.id   14945b67d5b64bf969f628f8a8992bac
#
_cell.length_a   1.000
_cell.length_b   1.000
_cell.length_c   1.000
_cell.angle_alpha   90.00
_cell.angle_beta   90.00
_cell.angle_gamma   90.00
#
_symmetry.space_group_name_H-M   'P 1'
#
loop_
_entity.id
_entity.type
_entity.pdbx_description
1 polymer ?
#
loop_
_entity_poly.entity_id
_entity_poly.type
_entity_poly.pdbx_seq_one_letter_code
_entity_poly.pdbx_strand_id
1 'polypeptide(L)'
;MLNSFQAEFLFNVYVFICVLSFVLYLPRIRYYIAGLKRPKHFENPTKNKLAVIVPAKNEKGLRVLLDSLAAQTYDKDFYDTYVVVGDEADPNIQLAATYKNTYSKVVPNQTCKGQALDGILQDLLNDSKNSYAGFAIVDADNIVDANFVMEMNNALVLDKQIILGKRLVKNYLYGKKYRSWAVNCNALTYTFLDKMGNCFRSERNMSNTICGTGIMVRRDLVQQMGGWPYRSMTEDFELTVTALLNNWTSYYYEYAVTYTEEGISLRSCNARRRRWLMGYAQVGVKYGKEVSKKFWKYVRDFFSGSKASVERDPKQAEVVSGNFWGCFDYLFSFIPLYIYFAGTAVCALAFLADAAYKFFALQTLDWFSLHSAIKIILVLYGTLFFYTAIAFVEDRAMYTISVFEKLFALIVNPFYITQYAQFYIESYYLLLTHKKAKQSWIQVERMEQ
;
A
#
# COMPACT_ATOMS: atom_id res chain seq x y z
N MET A 1 -20.34 -12.52 35.12
CA MET A 1 -19.71 -11.99 36.34
C MET A 1 -18.38 -12.71 36.53
N LEU A 2 -17.29 -11.98 36.53
CA LEU A 2 -15.97 -12.54 36.78
C LEU A 2 -15.72 -12.61 38.31
N ASN A 3 -15.33 -13.77 38.82
CA ASN A 3 -14.77 -13.83 40.16
C ASN A 3 -13.32 -13.33 40.14
N SER A 4 -12.69 -13.11 41.32
CA SER A 4 -11.34 -12.57 41.41
C SER A 4 -10.30 -13.38 40.62
N PHE A 5 -10.38 -14.69 40.68
CA PHE A 5 -9.51 -15.60 39.94
C PHE A 5 -9.70 -15.48 38.42
N GLN A 6 -10.93 -15.42 37.95
CA GLN A 6 -11.24 -15.27 36.51
C GLN A 6 -10.77 -13.92 35.98
N ALA A 7 -10.94 -12.85 36.78
CA ALA A 7 -10.50 -11.51 36.39
C ALA A 7 -8.96 -11.42 36.31
N GLU A 8 -8.25 -12.00 37.29
CA GLU A 8 -6.78 -12.07 37.27
C GLU A 8 -6.27 -12.95 36.11
N PHE A 9 -6.90 -14.11 35.87
CA PHE A 9 -6.57 -14.97 34.75
C PHE A 9 -6.75 -14.25 33.41
N LEU A 10 -7.88 -13.55 33.21
CA LEU A 10 -8.14 -12.78 31.98
C LEU A 10 -7.10 -11.68 31.77
N PHE A 11 -6.68 -10.99 32.84
CA PHE A 11 -5.64 -9.97 32.75
C PHE A 11 -4.29 -10.58 32.36
N ASN A 12 -3.93 -11.72 32.93
CA ASN A 12 -2.71 -12.45 32.58
C ASN A 12 -2.72 -12.95 31.12
N VAL A 13 -3.87 -13.40 30.61
CA VAL A 13 -4.07 -13.74 29.18
C VAL A 13 -3.82 -12.51 28.31
N TYR A 14 -4.33 -11.34 28.69
CA TYR A 14 -4.06 -10.09 27.96
C TYR A 14 -2.57 -9.76 27.95
N VAL A 15 -1.89 -9.84 29.10
CA VAL A 15 -0.42 -9.60 29.19
C VAL A 15 0.33 -10.58 28.29
N PHE A 16 -0.04 -11.86 28.30
CA PHE A 16 0.54 -12.87 27.40
C PHE A 16 0.34 -12.50 25.91
N ILE A 17 -0.85 -12.08 25.52
CA ILE A 17 -1.15 -11.61 24.15
C ILE A 17 -0.26 -10.43 23.78
N CYS A 18 -0.08 -9.45 24.67
CA CYS A 18 0.79 -8.30 24.44
C CYS A 18 2.25 -8.72 24.24
N VAL A 19 2.77 -9.56 25.11
CA VAL A 19 4.16 -10.06 25.03
C VAL A 19 4.38 -10.87 23.76
N LEU A 20 3.49 -11.81 23.47
CA LEU A 20 3.57 -12.63 22.26
C LEU A 20 3.53 -11.75 20.99
N SER A 21 2.58 -10.82 20.93
CA SER A 21 2.45 -9.90 19.80
C SER A 21 3.69 -9.02 19.65
N PHE A 22 4.23 -8.50 20.73
CA PHE A 22 5.45 -7.71 20.74
C PHE A 22 6.65 -8.53 20.22
N VAL A 23 6.86 -9.73 20.72
CA VAL A 23 7.96 -10.62 20.28
C VAL A 23 7.85 -10.94 18.79
N LEU A 24 6.65 -11.28 18.31
CA LEU A 24 6.39 -11.54 16.90
C LEU A 24 6.55 -10.30 16.01
N TYR A 25 6.40 -9.10 16.60
CA TYR A 25 6.53 -7.84 15.88
C TYR A 25 7.96 -7.25 15.92
N LEU A 26 8.81 -7.71 16.84
CA LEU A 26 10.21 -7.25 17.00
C LEU A 26 10.99 -7.17 15.68
N PRO A 27 10.89 -8.16 14.75
CA PRO A 27 11.59 -8.09 13.48
C PRO A 27 11.25 -6.83 12.65
N ARG A 28 10.08 -6.22 12.88
CA ARG A 28 9.64 -5.02 12.17
C ARG A 28 10.25 -3.71 12.64
N ILE A 29 10.88 -3.67 13.79
CA ILE A 29 11.63 -2.49 14.25
C ILE A 29 12.67 -2.08 13.20
N ARG A 30 13.27 -3.03 12.51
CA ARG A 30 14.25 -2.79 11.43
C ARG A 30 13.66 -1.99 10.27
N TYR A 31 12.36 -2.14 10.00
CA TYR A 31 11.66 -1.40 8.96
C TYR A 31 11.59 0.09 9.29
N TYR A 32 11.30 0.43 10.55
CA TYR A 32 11.25 1.82 11.00
C TYR A 32 12.64 2.46 10.96
N ILE A 33 13.67 1.74 11.43
CA ILE A 33 15.05 2.21 11.37
C ILE A 33 15.48 2.48 9.93
N ALA A 34 15.16 1.60 8.99
CA ALA A 34 15.47 1.79 7.59
C ALA A 34 14.70 2.97 6.96
N GLY A 35 13.41 3.12 7.31
CA GLY A 35 12.58 4.23 6.84
C GLY A 35 13.03 5.60 7.33
N LEU A 36 13.71 5.68 8.47
CA LEU A 36 14.27 6.94 9.00
C LEU A 36 15.61 7.34 8.35
N LYS A 37 16.23 6.44 7.59
CA LYS A 37 17.48 6.76 6.87
C LYS A 37 17.22 7.73 5.73
N ARG A 38 18.26 8.51 5.40
CA ARG A 38 18.22 9.33 4.18
C ARG A 38 18.21 8.43 2.95
N PRO A 39 17.33 8.69 1.97
CA PRO A 39 17.30 7.93 0.74
C PRO A 39 18.58 8.20 -0.07
N LYS A 40 18.97 7.19 -0.87
CA LYS A 40 20.08 7.34 -1.82
C LYS A 40 19.52 7.85 -3.14
N HIS A 41 20.14 8.91 -3.68
CA HIS A 41 19.88 9.39 -5.03
C HIS A 41 20.81 8.70 -6.01
N PHE A 42 20.30 8.37 -7.18
CA PHE A 42 21.05 7.76 -8.27
C PHE A 42 20.90 8.63 -9.51
N GLU A 43 21.91 8.62 -10.36
CA GLU A 43 21.90 9.30 -11.65
C GLU A 43 22.15 8.28 -12.75
N ASN A 44 21.36 8.36 -13.81
CA ASN A 44 21.56 7.53 -15.00
C ASN A 44 22.07 8.41 -16.14
N PRO A 45 23.31 8.22 -16.60
CA PRO A 45 23.85 8.98 -17.72
C PRO A 45 23.16 8.67 -19.04
N THR A 46 22.47 7.51 -19.11
CA THR A 46 21.76 7.09 -20.31
C THR A 46 20.30 7.54 -20.25
N LYS A 47 19.87 8.29 -21.26
CA LYS A 47 18.46 8.60 -21.46
C LYS A 47 17.77 7.40 -22.12
N ASN A 48 16.88 6.76 -21.40
CA ASN A 48 16.09 5.65 -21.92
C ASN A 48 14.70 6.13 -22.31
N LYS A 49 14.13 5.57 -23.37
CA LYS A 49 12.75 5.86 -23.74
C LYS A 49 11.77 5.14 -22.81
N LEU A 50 10.84 5.90 -22.21
CA LEU A 50 9.85 5.41 -21.26
C LEU A 50 8.43 5.63 -21.80
N ALA A 51 7.48 4.76 -21.45
CA ALA A 51 6.06 4.98 -21.67
C ALA A 51 5.37 5.25 -20.33
N VAL A 52 4.61 6.35 -20.24
CA VAL A 52 3.74 6.65 -19.10
C VAL A 52 2.32 6.21 -19.46
N ILE A 53 1.77 5.27 -18.69
CA ILE A 53 0.45 4.69 -18.93
C ILE A 53 -0.53 5.26 -17.90
N VAL A 54 -1.62 5.83 -18.40
CA VAL A 54 -2.64 6.54 -17.63
C VAL A 54 -4.00 5.91 -17.88
N PRO A 55 -4.48 4.96 -17.07
CA PRO A 55 -5.84 4.46 -17.13
C PRO A 55 -6.84 5.56 -16.73
N ALA A 56 -7.74 5.98 -17.64
CA ALA A 56 -8.55 7.19 -17.52
C ALA A 56 -10.01 6.98 -17.97
N LYS A 57 -10.72 6.03 -17.35
CA LYS A 57 -12.11 5.76 -17.68
C LYS A 57 -13.03 6.87 -17.15
N ASN A 58 -13.54 7.73 -18.06
CA ASN A 58 -14.44 8.86 -17.73
C ASN A 58 -13.87 9.78 -16.62
N GLU A 59 -12.56 10.00 -16.62
CA GLU A 59 -11.88 10.76 -15.56
C GLU A 59 -11.93 12.27 -15.83
N LYS A 60 -12.49 13.04 -14.90
CA LYS A 60 -12.63 14.49 -15.03
C LYS A 60 -11.33 15.25 -14.70
N GLY A 61 -10.46 14.66 -13.86
CA GLY A 61 -9.23 15.29 -13.36
C GLY A 61 -8.00 15.10 -14.26
N LEU A 62 -8.15 14.46 -15.44
CA LEU A 62 -7.02 14.07 -16.29
C LEU A 62 -6.16 15.25 -16.75
N ARG A 63 -6.76 16.42 -17.02
CA ARG A 63 -6.04 17.61 -17.50
C ARG A 63 -4.85 17.96 -16.60
N VAL A 64 -5.06 17.96 -15.30
CA VAL A 64 -4.01 18.34 -14.32
C VAL A 64 -2.84 17.37 -14.35
N LEU A 65 -3.09 16.08 -14.53
CA LEU A 65 -2.03 15.10 -14.72
C LEU A 65 -1.28 15.35 -16.04
N LEU A 66 -1.99 15.56 -17.14
CA LEU A 66 -1.37 15.80 -18.45
C LEU A 66 -0.53 17.09 -18.44
N ASP A 67 -0.98 18.15 -17.77
CA ASP A 67 -0.20 19.40 -17.56
C ASP A 67 1.10 19.10 -16.80
N SER A 68 1.05 18.30 -15.74
CA SER A 68 2.24 17.91 -14.97
C SER A 68 3.20 17.00 -15.77
N LEU A 69 2.66 16.13 -16.62
CA LEU A 69 3.47 15.33 -17.55
C LEU A 69 4.05 16.19 -18.68
N ALA A 70 3.31 17.17 -19.19
CA ALA A 70 3.83 18.11 -20.17
C ALA A 70 4.95 19.03 -19.61
N ALA A 71 4.97 19.25 -18.29
CA ALA A 71 5.96 20.08 -17.59
C ALA A 71 7.21 19.30 -17.10
N GLN A 72 7.38 18.03 -17.47
CA GLN A 72 8.53 17.24 -17.02
C GLN A 72 9.86 17.82 -17.51
N THR A 73 10.87 17.74 -16.64
CA THR A 73 12.25 18.16 -16.95
C THR A 73 13.00 17.16 -17.83
N TYR A 74 12.52 15.91 -17.89
CA TYR A 74 13.06 14.89 -18.78
C TYR A 74 12.78 15.25 -20.24
N ASP A 75 13.73 14.94 -21.12
CA ASP A 75 13.66 15.24 -22.54
C ASP A 75 12.42 14.56 -23.18
N LYS A 76 11.59 15.38 -23.83
CA LYS A 76 10.28 14.96 -24.38
C LYS A 76 10.37 13.95 -25.52
N ASP A 77 11.52 13.81 -26.15
CA ASP A 77 11.73 12.81 -27.18
C ASP A 77 12.00 11.41 -26.59
N PHE A 78 12.20 11.35 -25.25
CA PHE A 78 12.48 10.12 -24.53
C PHE A 78 11.30 9.61 -23.66
N TYR A 79 10.13 10.19 -23.79
CA TYR A 79 8.93 9.58 -23.21
C TYR A 79 7.68 9.88 -23.99
N ASP A 80 6.77 8.90 -23.98
CA ASP A 80 5.42 9.00 -24.53
C ASP A 80 4.39 8.75 -23.43
N THR A 81 3.23 9.40 -23.53
CA THR A 81 2.10 9.21 -22.61
C THR A 81 0.96 8.49 -23.31
N TYR A 82 0.41 7.47 -22.68
CA TYR A 82 -0.72 6.71 -23.21
C TYR A 82 -1.92 6.79 -22.27
N VAL A 83 -2.96 7.48 -22.72
CA VAL A 83 -4.24 7.61 -22.01
C VAL A 83 -5.14 6.45 -22.42
N VAL A 84 -5.49 5.57 -21.49
CA VAL A 84 -6.28 4.37 -21.78
C VAL A 84 -7.71 4.58 -21.32
N VAL A 85 -8.64 4.61 -22.27
CA VAL A 85 -10.06 4.85 -22.04
C VAL A 85 -10.91 3.61 -22.35
N GLY A 86 -12.17 3.63 -21.90
CA GLY A 86 -13.08 2.48 -22.09
C GLY A 86 -14.02 2.60 -23.27
N ASP A 87 -14.13 3.77 -23.88
CA ASP A 87 -15.10 4.09 -24.92
C ASP A 87 -14.50 5.08 -25.91
N GLU A 88 -14.86 4.97 -27.18
CA GLU A 88 -14.46 5.91 -28.24
C GLU A 88 -15.10 7.31 -28.07
N ALA A 89 -16.21 7.41 -27.35
CA ALA A 89 -16.86 8.67 -27.03
C ALA A 89 -16.26 9.37 -25.76
N ASP A 90 -15.25 8.78 -25.10
CA ASP A 90 -14.65 9.39 -23.91
C ASP A 90 -13.98 10.72 -24.25
N PRO A 91 -14.37 11.85 -23.61
CA PRO A 91 -13.81 13.18 -23.90
C PRO A 91 -12.31 13.28 -23.64
N ASN A 92 -11.74 12.37 -22.87
CA ASN A 92 -10.31 12.33 -22.61
C ASN A 92 -9.47 12.00 -23.86
N ILE A 93 -10.06 11.42 -24.90
CA ILE A 93 -9.40 11.20 -26.20
C ILE A 93 -9.04 12.54 -26.83
N GLN A 94 -10.02 13.45 -26.91
CA GLN A 94 -9.79 14.79 -27.49
C GLN A 94 -8.82 15.60 -26.63
N LEU A 95 -8.95 15.50 -25.30
CA LEU A 95 -8.02 16.16 -24.39
C LEU A 95 -6.59 15.66 -24.60
N ALA A 96 -6.36 14.36 -24.64
CA ALA A 96 -5.03 13.77 -24.85
C ALA A 96 -4.37 14.25 -26.15
N ALA A 97 -5.15 14.37 -27.23
CA ALA A 97 -4.67 14.83 -28.55
C ALA A 97 -4.14 16.28 -28.54
N THR A 98 -4.44 17.08 -27.51
CA THR A 98 -3.93 18.45 -27.39
C THR A 98 -2.49 18.52 -26.83
N TYR A 99 -1.94 17.40 -26.33
CA TYR A 99 -0.60 17.33 -25.76
C TYR A 99 0.38 16.61 -26.69
N LYS A 100 1.60 17.13 -26.79
CA LYS A 100 2.67 16.49 -27.59
C LYS A 100 3.05 15.14 -26.97
N ASN A 101 3.32 14.13 -27.83
CA ASN A 101 3.71 12.77 -27.44
C ASN A 101 2.69 12.09 -26.48
N THR A 102 1.42 12.44 -26.65
CA THR A 102 0.32 11.86 -25.87
C THR A 102 -0.67 11.20 -26.80
N TYR A 103 -0.93 9.93 -26.56
CA TYR A 103 -1.74 9.06 -27.41
C TYR A 103 -2.89 8.48 -26.62
N SER A 104 -4.00 8.22 -27.27
CA SER A 104 -5.15 7.54 -26.65
C SER A 104 -5.27 6.11 -27.14
N LYS A 105 -5.61 5.19 -26.22
CA LYS A 105 -5.96 3.81 -26.52
C LYS A 105 -7.33 3.50 -25.97
N VAL A 106 -8.23 3.02 -26.82
CA VAL A 106 -9.53 2.51 -26.39
C VAL A 106 -9.41 1.01 -26.08
N VAL A 107 -9.79 0.62 -24.88
CA VAL A 107 -9.92 -0.78 -24.45
C VAL A 107 -11.39 -0.99 -24.07
N PRO A 108 -12.22 -1.54 -24.96
CA PRO A 108 -13.66 -1.66 -24.72
C PRO A 108 -13.96 -2.70 -23.63
N ASN A 109 -15.13 -2.54 -23.00
CA ASN A 109 -15.66 -3.49 -22.00
C ASN A 109 -14.77 -3.73 -20.79
N GLN A 110 -13.87 -2.80 -20.47
CA GLN A 110 -13.02 -2.91 -19.29
C GLN A 110 -13.85 -2.83 -18.01
N THR A 111 -13.67 -3.83 -17.13
CA THR A 111 -14.34 -3.90 -15.83
C THR A 111 -13.40 -3.56 -14.67
N CYS A 112 -12.08 -3.60 -14.91
CA CYS A 112 -11.05 -3.27 -13.93
C CYS A 112 -9.85 -2.62 -14.61
N LYS A 113 -9.03 -1.92 -13.82
CA LYS A 113 -7.81 -1.25 -14.27
C LYS A 113 -6.81 -2.22 -14.92
N GLY A 114 -6.73 -3.46 -14.42
CA GLY A 114 -5.84 -4.46 -14.99
C GLY A 114 -6.12 -4.80 -16.44
N GLN A 115 -7.38 -4.72 -16.90
CA GLN A 115 -7.71 -4.91 -18.31
C GLN A 115 -7.25 -3.74 -19.17
N ALA A 116 -7.39 -2.51 -18.67
CA ALA A 116 -6.88 -1.33 -19.36
C ALA A 116 -5.36 -1.40 -19.55
N LEU A 117 -4.65 -1.77 -18.49
CA LEU A 117 -3.18 -1.95 -18.53
C LEU A 117 -2.78 -3.06 -19.50
N ASP A 118 -3.47 -4.20 -19.48
CA ASP A 118 -3.17 -5.32 -20.37
C ASP A 118 -3.33 -4.93 -21.85
N GLY A 119 -4.45 -4.27 -22.19
CA GLY A 119 -4.73 -3.88 -23.56
C GLY A 119 -3.66 -2.96 -24.17
N ILE A 120 -3.18 -1.98 -23.43
CA ILE A 120 -2.12 -1.09 -23.91
C ILE A 120 -0.75 -1.77 -23.90
N LEU A 121 -0.43 -2.54 -22.84
CA LEU A 121 0.88 -3.18 -22.72
C LEU A 121 1.11 -4.23 -23.81
N GLN A 122 0.08 -4.99 -24.21
CA GLN A 122 0.16 -5.90 -25.35
C GLN A 122 0.52 -5.15 -26.65
N ASP A 123 -0.11 -4.01 -26.91
CA ASP A 123 0.19 -3.21 -28.10
C ASP A 123 1.64 -2.70 -28.07
N LEU A 124 2.08 -2.17 -26.93
CA LEU A 124 3.43 -1.60 -26.78
C LEU A 124 4.54 -2.66 -26.78
N LEU A 125 4.24 -3.87 -26.37
CA LEU A 125 5.18 -4.99 -26.51
C LEU A 125 5.37 -5.42 -27.97
N ASN A 126 4.30 -5.34 -28.77
CA ASN A 126 4.29 -5.71 -30.18
C ASN A 126 4.72 -4.57 -31.12
N ASP A 127 4.87 -3.33 -30.59
CA ASP A 127 5.33 -2.19 -31.38
C ASP A 127 6.83 -2.31 -31.67
N SER A 128 7.14 -2.61 -32.92
CA SER A 128 8.54 -2.70 -33.40
C SER A 128 9.22 -1.33 -33.58
N LYS A 129 8.46 -0.24 -33.64
CA LYS A 129 8.98 1.12 -33.85
C LYS A 129 9.50 1.76 -32.57
N ASN A 130 8.90 1.44 -31.43
CA ASN A 130 9.25 2.02 -30.16
C ASN A 130 9.73 0.96 -29.18
N SER A 131 10.97 1.08 -28.76
CA SER A 131 11.54 0.21 -27.71
C SER A 131 11.61 0.96 -26.39
N TYR A 132 10.58 0.82 -25.55
CA TYR A 132 10.57 1.41 -24.20
C TYR A 132 11.39 0.54 -23.24
N ALA A 133 12.21 1.15 -22.40
CA ALA A 133 12.95 0.46 -21.33
C ALA A 133 12.03 0.05 -20.17
N GLY A 134 10.94 0.81 -19.96
CA GLY A 134 9.96 0.54 -18.91
C GLY A 134 8.65 1.30 -19.12
N PHE A 135 7.64 0.86 -18.38
CA PHE A 135 6.28 1.37 -18.39
C PHE A 135 5.95 1.96 -17.03
N ALA A 136 5.85 3.29 -16.94
CA ALA A 136 5.43 3.99 -15.73
C ALA A 136 3.90 4.04 -15.67
N ILE A 137 3.30 3.62 -14.58
CA ILE A 137 1.84 3.59 -14.40
C ILE A 137 1.45 4.68 -13.41
N VAL A 138 0.56 5.58 -13.84
CA VAL A 138 0.08 6.72 -13.04
C VAL A 138 -1.44 6.80 -13.16
N ASP A 139 -2.13 6.91 -12.01
CA ASP A 139 -3.60 7.09 -11.99
C ASP A 139 -3.98 8.48 -12.53
N ALA A 140 -5.07 8.54 -13.29
CA ALA A 140 -5.49 9.74 -14.01
C ALA A 140 -5.88 10.93 -13.13
N ASP A 141 -6.13 10.71 -11.83
CA ASP A 141 -6.42 11.74 -10.83
C ASP A 141 -5.18 12.31 -10.12
N ASN A 142 -4.01 11.79 -10.45
CA ASN A 142 -2.76 12.18 -9.81
C ASN A 142 -2.16 13.45 -10.43
N ILE A 143 -1.11 13.96 -9.78
CA ILE A 143 -0.12 14.88 -10.32
C ILE A 143 1.24 14.20 -10.15
N VAL A 144 2.17 14.44 -11.04
CA VAL A 144 3.56 14.00 -10.90
C VAL A 144 4.48 15.19 -10.65
N ASP A 145 5.55 14.96 -9.88
CA ASP A 145 6.62 15.95 -9.71
C ASP A 145 7.29 16.27 -11.06
N ALA A 146 7.83 17.47 -11.21
CA ALA A 146 8.48 17.89 -12.44
C ALA A 146 9.66 16.99 -12.87
N ASN A 147 10.27 16.27 -11.94
CA ASN A 147 11.37 15.36 -12.20
C ASN A 147 10.94 13.88 -12.24
N PHE A 148 9.66 13.57 -12.14
CA PHE A 148 9.18 12.19 -12.00
C PHE A 148 9.70 11.24 -13.08
N VAL A 149 9.62 11.62 -14.36
CA VAL A 149 10.08 10.77 -15.47
C VAL A 149 11.61 10.65 -15.46
N MET A 150 12.32 11.72 -15.15
CA MET A 150 13.77 11.72 -15.00
C MET A 150 14.20 10.78 -13.86
N GLU A 151 13.52 10.84 -12.73
CA GLU A 151 13.83 9.99 -11.57
C GLU A 151 13.48 8.52 -11.82
N MET A 152 12.43 8.23 -12.59
CA MET A 152 12.17 6.87 -13.06
C MET A 152 13.28 6.36 -13.97
N ASN A 153 13.82 7.21 -14.87
CA ASN A 153 15.00 6.86 -15.66
C ASN A 153 16.24 6.64 -14.78
N ASN A 154 16.46 7.51 -13.80
CA ASN A 154 17.57 7.38 -12.85
C ASN A 154 17.53 6.06 -12.10
N ALA A 155 16.35 5.61 -11.71
CA ALA A 155 16.17 4.35 -11.00
C ALA A 155 16.51 3.09 -11.83
N LEU A 156 16.59 3.18 -13.15
CA LEU A 156 16.97 2.03 -14.01
C LEU A 156 18.39 1.51 -13.76
N VAL A 157 19.30 2.36 -13.22
CA VAL A 157 20.67 1.89 -12.86
C VAL A 157 20.68 0.86 -11.73
N LEU A 158 19.58 0.76 -10.98
CA LEU A 158 19.42 -0.23 -9.91
C LEU A 158 19.25 -1.66 -10.43
N ASP A 159 19.01 -1.83 -11.73
CA ASP A 159 18.72 -3.12 -12.39
C ASP A 159 17.60 -3.90 -11.69
N LYS A 160 16.56 -3.21 -11.24
CA LYS A 160 15.36 -3.80 -10.63
C LYS A 160 14.22 -3.84 -11.64
N GLN A 161 13.44 -4.91 -11.57
CA GLN A 161 12.35 -5.14 -12.52
C GLN A 161 11.13 -4.23 -12.24
N ILE A 162 10.96 -3.83 -10.97
CA ILE A 162 9.85 -2.98 -10.53
C ILE A 162 10.41 -1.83 -9.69
N ILE A 163 10.12 -0.60 -10.06
CA ILE A 163 10.45 0.60 -9.30
C ILE A 163 9.17 1.19 -8.72
N LEU A 164 9.21 1.54 -7.45
CA LEU A 164 8.11 2.21 -6.75
C LEU A 164 8.53 3.62 -6.39
N GLY A 165 7.73 4.61 -6.79
CA GLY A 165 7.90 6.00 -6.39
C GLY A 165 7.24 6.31 -5.05
N LYS A 166 7.48 7.52 -4.55
CA LYS A 166 6.85 8.07 -3.35
C LYS A 166 5.48 8.65 -3.69
N ARG A 167 4.48 8.32 -2.88
CA ARG A 167 3.16 8.94 -2.96
C ARG A 167 2.99 10.01 -1.88
N LEU A 168 2.54 11.17 -2.30
CA LEU A 168 2.12 12.26 -1.44
C LEU A 168 0.64 12.58 -1.69
N VAL A 169 0.05 13.36 -0.81
CA VAL A 169 -1.36 13.73 -0.91
C VAL A 169 -1.52 15.02 -1.72
N LYS A 170 -2.21 14.93 -2.85
CA LYS A 170 -2.50 16.04 -3.78
C LYS A 170 -3.29 17.18 -3.10
N ASN A 171 -4.15 16.85 -2.14
CA ASN A 171 -4.99 17.81 -1.43
C ASN A 171 -4.18 18.94 -0.76
N TYR A 172 -2.92 18.69 -0.41
CA TYR A 172 -2.05 19.71 0.19
C TYR A 172 -1.57 20.78 -0.80
N LEU A 173 -1.60 20.49 -2.09
CA LEU A 173 -1.26 21.46 -3.14
C LEU A 173 -2.37 22.51 -3.36
N TYR A 174 -3.59 22.21 -2.88
CA TYR A 174 -4.76 23.06 -2.99
C TYR A 174 -5.12 23.68 -1.61
N GLY A 175 -5.99 24.65 -1.57
CA GLY A 175 -6.33 25.39 -0.36
C GLY A 175 -6.92 24.54 0.77
N LYS A 176 -7.10 25.17 1.95
CA LYS A 176 -7.60 24.50 3.18
C LYS A 176 -8.94 23.77 3.01
N LYS A 177 -9.80 24.18 2.07
CA LYS A 177 -11.11 23.56 1.81
C LYS A 177 -11.02 22.09 1.40
N TYR A 178 -9.86 21.66 0.88
CA TYR A 178 -9.61 20.27 0.47
C TYR A 178 -8.85 19.44 1.53
N ARG A 179 -8.65 20.00 2.71
CA ARG A 179 -7.97 19.34 3.82
C ARG A 179 -8.98 18.95 4.89
N SER A 180 -8.78 17.79 5.46
CA SER A 180 -9.54 17.31 6.60
C SER A 180 -8.64 16.45 7.48
N TRP A 181 -9.08 16.16 8.68
CA TRP A 181 -8.37 15.22 9.56
C TRP A 181 -8.24 13.83 8.93
N ALA A 182 -9.23 13.38 8.14
CA ALA A 182 -9.17 12.10 7.45
C ALA A 182 -8.11 12.09 6.35
N VAL A 183 -7.97 13.19 5.60
CA VAL A 183 -6.87 13.39 4.63
C VAL A 183 -5.51 13.32 5.33
N ASN A 184 -5.37 13.98 6.49
CA ASN A 184 -4.13 13.97 7.27
C ASN A 184 -3.78 12.57 7.77
N CYS A 185 -4.77 11.79 8.22
CA CYS A 185 -4.57 10.39 8.61
C CYS A 185 -4.20 9.49 7.42
N ASN A 186 -4.76 9.72 6.23
CA ASN A 186 -4.36 8.98 5.03
C ASN A 186 -2.93 9.30 4.60
N ALA A 187 -2.49 10.56 4.71
CA ALA A 187 -1.10 10.92 4.42
C ALA A 187 -0.12 10.14 5.31
N LEU A 188 -0.39 10.07 6.62
CA LEU A 188 0.40 9.24 7.54
C LEU A 188 0.38 7.75 7.15
N THR A 189 -0.77 7.26 6.67
CA THR A 189 -0.90 5.88 6.19
C THR A 189 0.01 5.62 4.98
N TYR A 190 0.10 6.56 4.02
CA TYR A 190 1.00 6.42 2.87
C TYR A 190 2.47 6.38 3.29
N THR A 191 2.91 7.28 4.17
CA THR A 191 4.26 7.24 4.72
C THR A 191 4.56 5.88 5.35
N PHE A 192 3.61 5.34 6.08
CA PHE A 192 3.76 4.06 6.75
C PHE A 192 3.85 2.88 5.77
N LEU A 193 2.98 2.84 4.76
CA LEU A 193 2.94 1.75 3.79
C LEU A 193 4.10 1.82 2.78
N ASP A 194 4.39 3.00 2.27
CA ASP A 194 5.38 3.17 1.21
C ASP A 194 6.79 3.20 1.79
N LYS A 195 7.13 4.21 2.57
CA LYS A 195 8.49 4.40 3.05
C LYS A 195 8.87 3.42 4.14
N MET A 196 8.14 3.41 5.26
CA MET A 196 8.43 2.52 6.38
C MET A 196 8.29 1.04 5.99
N GLY A 197 7.32 0.73 5.12
CA GLY A 197 7.11 -0.63 4.63
C GLY A 197 8.17 -1.09 3.64
N ASN A 198 8.71 -0.22 2.80
CA ASN A 198 9.49 -0.63 1.62
C ASN A 198 10.99 -0.32 1.69
N CYS A 199 11.47 0.66 2.48
CA CYS A 199 12.90 0.97 2.55
C CYS A 199 13.75 -0.25 2.96
N PHE A 200 13.37 -0.92 4.05
CA PHE A 200 14.09 -2.12 4.50
C PHE A 200 14.02 -3.26 3.48
N ARG A 201 12.87 -3.45 2.87
CA ARG A 201 12.69 -4.48 1.83
C ARG A 201 13.59 -4.25 0.64
N SER A 202 13.67 -2.99 0.19
CA SER A 202 14.56 -2.59 -0.92
C SER A 202 16.04 -2.84 -0.59
N GLU A 203 16.48 -2.50 0.62
CA GLU A 203 17.87 -2.73 1.07
C GLU A 203 18.22 -4.24 1.17
N ARG A 204 17.22 -5.12 1.30
CA ARG A 204 17.38 -6.56 1.51
C ARG A 204 16.89 -7.42 0.34
N ASN A 205 16.65 -6.82 -0.81
CA ASN A 205 16.12 -7.51 -2.00
C ASN A 205 14.85 -8.34 -1.71
N MET A 206 14.04 -7.90 -0.73
CA MET A 206 12.73 -8.46 -0.47
C MET A 206 11.71 -7.89 -1.47
N SER A 207 10.63 -8.60 -1.73
CA SER A 207 9.52 -8.04 -2.50
C SER A 207 8.88 -6.87 -1.77
N ASN A 208 8.81 -5.72 -2.41
CA ASN A 208 8.16 -4.52 -1.88
C ASN A 208 6.64 -4.63 -2.01
N THR A 209 5.92 -3.91 -1.14
CA THR A 209 4.48 -3.72 -1.31
C THR A 209 4.25 -2.69 -2.41
N ILE A 210 3.77 -3.16 -3.55
CA ILE A 210 3.53 -2.35 -4.75
C ILE A 210 2.18 -1.66 -4.61
N CYS A 211 2.13 -0.41 -5.02
CA CYS A 211 0.91 0.41 -5.05
C CYS A 211 0.53 0.70 -6.49
N GLY A 212 -0.74 0.94 -6.77
CA GLY A 212 -1.28 1.02 -8.12
C GLY A 212 -0.88 2.25 -8.93
N THR A 213 -0.10 3.19 -8.38
CA THR A 213 0.29 4.42 -9.05
C THR A 213 1.70 4.85 -8.69
N GLY A 214 2.37 5.62 -9.57
CA GLY A 214 3.74 6.05 -9.35
C GLY A 214 4.74 4.90 -9.38
N ILE A 215 4.48 3.86 -10.14
CA ILE A 215 5.35 2.69 -10.31
C ILE A 215 5.85 2.62 -11.74
N MET A 216 7.02 2.00 -11.92
CA MET A 216 7.52 1.61 -13.24
C MET A 216 7.83 0.11 -13.26
N VAL A 217 7.39 -0.57 -14.30
CA VAL A 217 7.70 -1.97 -14.58
C VAL A 217 8.56 -2.04 -15.83
N ARG A 218 9.68 -2.74 -15.77
CA ARG A 218 10.59 -2.89 -16.92
C ARG A 218 9.94 -3.71 -18.03
N ARG A 219 10.34 -3.42 -19.26
CA ARG A 219 9.82 -4.11 -20.45
C ARG A 219 10.03 -5.62 -20.39
N ASP A 220 11.21 -6.06 -19.97
CA ASP A 220 11.54 -7.49 -19.87
C ASP A 220 10.61 -8.24 -18.92
N LEU A 221 10.23 -7.61 -17.79
CA LEU A 221 9.25 -8.20 -16.87
C LEU A 221 7.86 -8.27 -17.48
N VAL A 222 7.40 -7.20 -18.16
CA VAL A 222 6.08 -7.21 -18.81
C VAL A 222 6.03 -8.27 -19.91
N GLN A 223 7.12 -8.48 -20.66
CA GLN A 223 7.25 -9.57 -21.64
C GLN A 223 7.19 -10.94 -20.94
N GLN A 224 7.88 -11.12 -19.82
CA GLN A 224 7.84 -12.35 -19.04
C GLN A 224 6.44 -12.68 -18.51
N MET A 225 5.68 -11.64 -18.11
CA MET A 225 4.29 -11.78 -17.64
C MET A 225 3.31 -12.06 -18.80
N GLY A 226 3.69 -11.80 -20.05
CA GLY A 226 2.81 -11.85 -21.21
C GLY A 226 1.78 -10.72 -21.23
N GLY A 227 2.11 -9.53 -20.71
CA GLY A 227 1.23 -8.38 -20.54
C GLY A 227 0.92 -8.08 -19.08
N TRP A 228 -0.34 -7.81 -18.74
CA TRP A 228 -0.81 -7.51 -17.38
C TRP A 228 -1.91 -8.48 -16.93
N PRO A 229 -1.57 -9.64 -16.36
CA PRO A 229 -2.54 -10.72 -16.11
C PRO A 229 -3.46 -10.50 -14.89
N TYR A 230 -3.32 -9.39 -14.18
CA TYR A 230 -3.97 -9.15 -12.89
C TYR A 230 -5.39 -8.57 -13.06
N ARG A 231 -6.35 -9.13 -12.33
CA ARG A 231 -7.78 -8.80 -12.45
C ARG A 231 -8.49 -8.58 -11.12
N SER A 232 -7.77 -8.66 -9.98
CA SER A 232 -8.33 -8.39 -8.66
C SER A 232 -8.67 -6.90 -8.49
N MET A 233 -9.38 -6.56 -7.42
CA MET A 233 -9.70 -5.16 -7.08
C MET A 233 -8.45 -4.34 -6.70
N THR A 234 -7.35 -5.02 -6.40
CA THR A 234 -6.02 -4.49 -6.12
C THR A 234 -5.00 -5.25 -6.97
N GLU A 235 -4.98 -4.95 -8.27
CA GLU A 235 -4.07 -5.56 -9.24
C GLU A 235 -2.60 -5.34 -8.90
N ASP A 236 -2.31 -4.25 -8.19
CA ASP A 236 -1.03 -3.86 -7.66
C ASP A 236 -0.56 -4.78 -6.53
N PHE A 237 -1.46 -5.11 -5.60
CA PHE A 237 -1.15 -6.08 -4.55
C PHE A 237 -1.06 -7.50 -5.11
N GLU A 238 -1.80 -7.81 -6.15
CA GLU A 238 -1.66 -9.06 -6.89
C GLU A 238 -0.27 -9.17 -7.54
N LEU A 239 0.23 -8.07 -8.15
CA LEU A 239 1.62 -7.97 -8.63
C LEU A 239 2.62 -8.12 -7.48
N THR A 240 2.37 -7.54 -6.30
CA THR A 240 3.23 -7.73 -5.11
C THR A 240 3.43 -9.19 -4.78
N VAL A 241 2.34 -9.95 -4.71
CA VAL A 241 2.38 -11.36 -4.31
C VAL A 241 3.00 -12.24 -5.40
N THR A 242 2.71 -11.95 -6.66
CA THR A 242 3.32 -12.68 -7.77
C THR A 242 4.80 -12.34 -7.93
N ALA A 243 5.23 -11.12 -7.64
CA ALA A 243 6.65 -10.76 -7.57
C ALA A 243 7.36 -11.57 -6.48
N LEU A 244 6.76 -11.70 -5.30
CA LEU A 244 7.27 -12.56 -4.23
C LEU A 244 7.37 -14.02 -4.67
N LEU A 245 6.34 -14.56 -5.33
CA LEU A 245 6.32 -15.95 -5.78
C LEU A 245 7.34 -16.25 -6.89
N ASN A 246 7.59 -15.30 -7.78
CA ASN A 246 8.49 -15.47 -8.93
C ASN A 246 9.91 -14.92 -8.71
N ASN A 247 10.22 -14.42 -7.51
CA ASN A 247 11.51 -13.81 -7.17
C ASN A 247 11.84 -12.57 -8.02
N TRP A 248 10.83 -11.82 -8.45
CA TRP A 248 11.05 -10.56 -9.15
C TRP A 248 11.55 -9.50 -8.20
N THR A 249 12.50 -8.72 -8.65
CA THR A 249 13.17 -7.71 -7.84
C THR A 249 12.44 -6.37 -7.93
N SER A 250 12.32 -5.70 -6.79
CA SER A 250 11.69 -4.39 -6.71
C SER A 250 12.47 -3.43 -5.81
N TYR A 251 12.32 -2.13 -6.03
CA TYR A 251 12.97 -1.09 -5.24
C TYR A 251 12.05 0.11 -5.03
N TYR A 252 12.01 0.62 -3.81
CA TYR A 252 11.33 1.86 -3.47
C TYR A 252 12.30 3.04 -3.66
N TYR A 253 12.01 3.91 -4.62
CA TYR A 253 12.83 5.05 -5.01
C TYR A 253 12.11 6.36 -4.70
N GLU A 254 12.47 6.99 -3.60
CA GLU A 254 11.75 8.09 -2.97
C GLU A 254 11.73 9.38 -3.81
N TYR A 255 12.65 9.53 -4.78
CA TYR A 255 12.76 10.74 -5.59
C TYR A 255 11.73 10.81 -6.73
N ALA A 256 11.19 9.69 -7.18
CA ALA A 256 10.10 9.67 -8.15
C ALA A 256 8.76 9.91 -7.42
N VAL A 257 8.29 11.15 -7.39
CA VAL A 257 7.15 11.59 -6.56
C VAL A 257 5.86 11.71 -7.37
N THR A 258 4.78 11.14 -6.82
CA THR A 258 3.41 11.33 -7.29
C THR A 258 2.53 11.90 -6.18
N TYR A 259 1.54 12.70 -6.55
CA TYR A 259 0.55 13.29 -5.65
C TYR A 259 -0.82 12.69 -5.96
N THR A 260 -1.36 11.94 -5.00
CA THR A 260 -2.64 11.21 -5.14
C THR A 260 -3.77 11.98 -4.47
N GLU A 261 -4.91 12.06 -5.13
CA GLU A 261 -6.10 12.71 -4.58
C GLU A 261 -6.76 11.86 -3.50
N GLU A 262 -7.04 12.46 -2.35
CA GLU A 262 -7.73 11.84 -1.23
C GLU A 262 -9.15 12.37 -1.03
N GLY A 263 -10.05 11.47 -0.66
CA GLY A 263 -11.41 11.84 -0.28
C GLY A 263 -11.41 12.74 0.96
N ILE A 264 -12.13 13.85 0.91
CA ILE A 264 -12.17 14.83 2.01
C ILE A 264 -12.98 14.30 3.21
N SER A 265 -14.05 13.54 2.95
CA SER A 265 -14.91 13.01 4.00
C SER A 265 -14.43 11.66 4.51
N LEU A 266 -14.69 11.35 5.80
CA LEU A 266 -14.42 10.03 6.37
C LEU A 266 -15.15 8.92 5.58
N ARG A 267 -16.36 9.21 5.08
CA ARG A 267 -17.15 8.26 4.30
C ARG A 267 -16.44 7.87 3.00
N SER A 268 -15.90 8.83 2.24
CA SER A 268 -15.17 8.56 1.01
C SER A 268 -13.86 7.83 1.27
N CYS A 269 -13.11 8.22 2.30
CA CYS A 269 -11.90 7.51 2.75
C CYS A 269 -12.19 6.06 3.13
N ASN A 270 -13.27 5.81 3.88
CA ASN A 270 -13.67 4.46 4.29
C ASN A 270 -14.10 3.59 3.11
N ALA A 271 -14.82 4.16 2.14
CA ALA A 271 -15.21 3.43 0.92
C ALA A 271 -13.99 2.94 0.14
N ARG A 272 -12.96 3.81 -0.01
CA ARG A 272 -11.68 3.46 -0.66
C ARG A 272 -10.94 2.38 0.12
N ARG A 273 -10.83 2.49 1.44
CA ARG A 273 -10.15 1.50 2.29
C ARG A 273 -10.82 0.14 2.28
N ARG A 274 -12.17 0.09 2.32
CA ARG A 274 -12.91 -1.17 2.16
C ARG A 274 -12.58 -1.86 0.85
N ARG A 275 -12.51 -1.10 -0.25
CA ARG A 275 -12.12 -1.65 -1.55
C ARG A 275 -10.70 -2.24 -1.52
N TRP A 276 -9.75 -1.54 -0.91
CA TRP A 276 -8.38 -2.05 -0.78
C TRP A 276 -8.32 -3.34 0.02
N LEU A 277 -8.98 -3.39 1.18
CA LEU A 277 -8.96 -4.58 2.03
C LEU A 277 -9.72 -5.76 1.41
N MET A 278 -10.77 -5.50 0.65
CA MET A 278 -11.43 -6.53 -0.14
C MET A 278 -10.48 -7.11 -1.19
N GLY A 279 -9.75 -6.27 -1.90
CA GLY A 279 -8.74 -6.72 -2.86
C GLY A 279 -7.62 -7.53 -2.20
N TYR A 280 -7.10 -7.08 -1.04
CA TYR A 280 -6.12 -7.85 -0.27
C TYR A 280 -6.63 -9.22 0.16
N ALA A 281 -7.89 -9.28 0.61
CA ALA A 281 -8.50 -10.55 0.98
C ALA A 281 -8.69 -11.48 -0.25
N GLN A 282 -9.08 -10.95 -1.42
CA GLN A 282 -9.15 -11.72 -2.68
C GLN A 282 -7.79 -12.32 -3.05
N VAL A 283 -6.73 -11.52 -3.01
CA VAL A 283 -5.36 -11.96 -3.30
C VAL A 283 -4.88 -12.96 -2.24
N GLY A 284 -5.21 -12.72 -0.97
CA GLY A 284 -4.90 -13.64 0.13
C GLY A 284 -5.50 -15.03 -0.06
N VAL A 285 -6.78 -15.10 -0.46
CA VAL A 285 -7.45 -16.37 -0.77
C VAL A 285 -6.85 -17.03 -2.01
N LYS A 286 -6.55 -16.24 -3.06
CA LYS A 286 -6.03 -16.75 -4.33
C LYS A 286 -4.62 -17.34 -4.21
N TYR A 287 -3.71 -16.66 -3.50
CA TYR A 287 -2.28 -17.00 -3.49
C TYR A 287 -1.72 -17.48 -2.13
N GLY A 288 -2.52 -17.42 -1.06
CA GLY A 288 -2.03 -17.74 0.28
C GLY A 288 -1.46 -19.15 0.42
N LYS A 289 -2.03 -20.11 -0.30
CA LYS A 289 -1.54 -21.50 -0.32
C LYS A 289 -0.17 -21.62 -0.99
N GLU A 290 0.04 -20.92 -2.11
CA GLU A 290 1.31 -20.90 -2.85
C GLU A 290 2.42 -20.22 -2.04
N VAL A 291 2.13 -19.09 -1.40
CA VAL A 291 3.08 -18.41 -0.51
C VAL A 291 3.43 -19.28 0.69
N SER A 292 2.46 -19.96 1.29
CA SER A 292 2.69 -20.91 2.39
C SER A 292 3.57 -22.08 1.95
N LYS A 293 3.31 -22.68 0.79
CA LYS A 293 4.15 -23.75 0.24
C LYS A 293 5.58 -23.27 0.01
N LYS A 294 5.77 -22.07 -0.55
CA LYS A 294 7.08 -21.48 -0.79
C LYS A 294 7.83 -21.24 0.53
N PHE A 295 7.16 -20.68 1.53
CA PHE A 295 7.72 -20.46 2.87
C PHE A 295 8.22 -21.77 3.49
N TRP A 296 7.37 -22.80 3.54
CA TRP A 296 7.74 -24.08 4.13
C TRP A 296 8.81 -24.82 3.33
N LYS A 297 8.89 -24.59 2.02
CA LYS A 297 10.02 -25.07 1.21
C LYS A 297 11.33 -24.45 1.70
N TYR A 298 11.38 -23.12 1.90
CA TYR A 298 12.58 -22.46 2.42
C TYR A 298 12.97 -22.97 3.82
N VAL A 299 11.99 -23.17 4.69
CA VAL A 299 12.23 -23.74 6.04
C VAL A 299 12.85 -25.13 5.93
N ARG A 300 12.27 -26.00 5.13
CA ARG A 300 12.78 -27.36 4.92
C ARG A 300 14.19 -27.35 4.33
N ASP A 301 14.43 -26.56 3.29
CA ASP A 301 15.72 -26.49 2.60
C ASP A 301 16.82 -25.98 3.56
N PHE A 302 16.49 -25.08 4.48
CA PHE A 302 17.37 -24.62 5.55
C PHE A 302 17.75 -25.76 6.51
N PHE A 303 16.78 -26.53 7.01
CA PHE A 303 17.03 -27.63 7.95
C PHE A 303 17.65 -28.87 7.31
N SER A 304 17.41 -29.12 6.02
CA SER A 304 17.99 -30.26 5.31
C SER A 304 19.45 -30.06 4.90
N GLY A 305 20.02 -28.87 5.17
CA GLY A 305 21.38 -28.54 4.74
C GLY A 305 21.56 -28.51 3.22
N SER A 306 20.44 -28.51 2.48
CA SER A 306 20.44 -28.47 1.01
C SER A 306 20.88 -27.11 0.49
N LYS A 307 22.18 -26.83 0.61
CA LYS A 307 22.83 -25.66 0.01
C LYS A 307 22.93 -25.76 -1.53
N ALA A 308 22.39 -26.78 -2.11
CA ALA A 308 22.72 -27.27 -3.46
C ALA A 308 22.36 -26.30 -4.61
N SER A 309 21.63 -25.23 -4.40
CA SER A 309 21.26 -24.29 -5.47
C SER A 309 21.66 -22.82 -5.25
N VAL A 310 22.04 -22.44 -4.03
CA VAL A 310 22.24 -21.04 -3.63
C VAL A 310 23.70 -20.59 -3.68
N GLU A 311 24.66 -21.53 -3.63
CA GLU A 311 26.09 -21.21 -3.55
C GLU A 311 26.73 -20.75 -4.89
N ARG A 312 26.03 -20.85 -6.03
CA ARG A 312 26.64 -20.55 -7.33
C ARG A 312 26.61 -19.06 -7.71
N ASP A 313 25.67 -18.28 -7.19
CA ASP A 313 25.56 -16.85 -7.45
C ASP A 313 25.16 -16.08 -6.18
N PRO A 314 26.05 -15.22 -5.64
CA PRO A 314 25.77 -14.43 -4.44
C PRO A 314 24.53 -13.52 -4.57
N LYS A 315 24.23 -13.01 -5.78
CA LYS A 315 23.04 -12.20 -6.02
C LYS A 315 21.76 -13.01 -5.89
N GLN A 316 21.76 -14.24 -6.41
CA GLN A 316 20.61 -15.14 -6.24
C GLN A 316 20.42 -15.58 -4.80
N ALA A 317 21.51 -15.79 -4.05
CA ALA A 317 21.46 -16.12 -2.63
C ALA A 317 20.79 -15.00 -1.82
N GLU A 318 21.10 -13.74 -2.12
CA GLU A 318 20.51 -12.59 -1.45
C GLU A 318 19.01 -12.46 -1.76
N VAL A 319 18.59 -12.66 -3.01
CA VAL A 319 17.18 -12.65 -3.43
C VAL A 319 16.40 -13.79 -2.76
N VAL A 320 16.96 -14.98 -2.66
CA VAL A 320 16.33 -16.12 -1.97
C VAL A 320 16.15 -15.83 -0.49
N SER A 321 17.18 -15.29 0.19
CA SER A 321 17.09 -14.89 1.60
C SER A 321 16.05 -13.79 1.79
N GLY A 322 16.03 -12.77 0.93
CA GLY A 322 15.03 -11.71 0.95
C GLY A 322 13.61 -12.26 0.81
N ASN A 323 13.40 -13.19 -0.11
CA ASN A 323 12.09 -13.79 -0.36
C ASN A 323 11.61 -14.74 0.75
N PHE A 324 12.50 -15.40 1.48
CA PHE A 324 12.12 -16.09 2.71
C PHE A 324 11.45 -15.12 3.70
N TRP A 325 12.11 -14.00 3.97
CA TRP A 325 11.56 -12.96 4.84
C TRP A 325 10.31 -12.30 4.26
N GLY A 326 10.24 -12.15 2.95
CA GLY A 326 9.04 -11.68 2.26
C GLY A 326 7.85 -12.62 2.43
N CYS A 327 8.03 -13.93 2.32
CA CYS A 327 7.00 -14.93 2.62
C CYS A 327 6.59 -14.91 4.09
N PHE A 328 7.57 -14.79 5.00
CA PHE A 328 7.31 -14.64 6.43
C PHE A 328 6.45 -13.40 6.70
N ASP A 329 6.81 -12.27 6.14
CA ASP A 329 6.07 -11.03 6.26
C ASP A 329 4.64 -11.15 5.73
N TYR A 330 4.47 -11.74 4.57
CA TYR A 330 3.15 -11.94 3.98
C TYR A 330 2.25 -12.82 4.86
N LEU A 331 2.78 -13.92 5.38
CA LEU A 331 1.99 -14.88 6.15
C LEU A 331 1.76 -14.42 7.59
N PHE A 332 2.74 -13.79 8.23
CA PHE A 332 2.76 -13.59 9.67
C PHE A 332 2.68 -12.13 10.12
N SER A 333 2.89 -11.15 9.24
CA SER A 333 2.88 -9.75 9.67
C SER A 333 1.54 -9.25 10.16
N PHE A 334 0.45 -9.78 9.65
CA PHE A 334 -0.89 -9.39 10.05
C PHE A 334 -1.40 -10.20 11.24
N ILE A 335 -0.95 -11.44 11.41
CA ILE A 335 -1.41 -12.34 12.48
C ILE A 335 -1.15 -11.75 13.88
N PRO A 336 0.06 -11.28 14.23
CA PRO A 336 0.29 -10.67 15.54
C PRO A 336 -0.56 -9.44 15.77
N LEU A 337 -0.75 -8.63 14.73
CA LEU A 337 -1.55 -7.42 14.82
C LEU A 337 -3.03 -7.76 15.09
N TYR A 338 -3.58 -8.76 14.40
CA TYR A 338 -4.96 -9.20 14.63
C TYR A 338 -5.16 -9.86 15.97
N ILE A 339 -4.24 -10.74 16.40
CA ILE A 339 -4.27 -11.34 17.72
C ILE A 339 -4.23 -10.25 18.80
N TYR A 340 -3.36 -9.25 18.62
CA TYR A 340 -3.27 -8.11 19.53
C TYR A 340 -4.56 -7.30 19.57
N PHE A 341 -5.10 -6.89 18.42
CA PHE A 341 -6.34 -6.10 18.38
C PHE A 341 -7.56 -6.88 18.86
N ALA A 342 -7.74 -8.11 18.38
CA ALA A 342 -8.87 -8.94 18.78
C ALA A 342 -8.79 -9.32 20.26
N GLY A 343 -7.63 -9.76 20.74
CA GLY A 343 -7.40 -10.09 22.13
C GLY A 343 -7.60 -8.88 23.05
N THR A 344 -7.06 -7.72 22.67
CA THR A 344 -7.27 -6.46 23.41
C THR A 344 -8.74 -6.09 23.48
N ALA A 345 -9.46 -6.16 22.35
CA ALA A 345 -10.88 -5.82 22.30
C ALA A 345 -11.71 -6.78 23.17
N VAL A 346 -11.48 -8.10 23.07
CA VAL A 346 -12.20 -9.11 23.88
C VAL A 346 -11.93 -8.90 25.36
N CYS A 347 -10.68 -8.72 25.77
CA CYS A 347 -10.35 -8.50 27.18
C CYS A 347 -10.94 -7.19 27.71
N ALA A 348 -10.82 -6.09 26.95
CA ALA A 348 -11.40 -4.79 27.35
C ALA A 348 -12.92 -4.87 27.49
N LEU A 349 -13.62 -5.47 26.52
CA LEU A 349 -15.07 -5.64 26.56
C LEU A 349 -15.53 -6.54 27.72
N ALA A 350 -14.80 -7.63 28.01
CA ALA A 350 -15.11 -8.50 29.12
C ALA A 350 -15.01 -7.76 30.47
N PHE A 351 -13.95 -6.97 30.68
CA PHE A 351 -13.79 -6.16 31.89
C PHE A 351 -14.84 -5.02 31.99
N LEU A 352 -15.16 -4.36 30.89
CA LEU A 352 -16.22 -3.34 30.85
C LEU A 352 -17.60 -3.95 31.15
N ALA A 353 -17.90 -5.11 30.57
CA ALA A 353 -19.17 -5.80 30.81
C ALA A 353 -19.29 -6.25 32.27
N ASP A 354 -18.20 -6.75 32.87
CA ASP A 354 -18.17 -7.14 34.29
C ASP A 354 -18.36 -5.93 35.21
N ALA A 355 -17.66 -4.83 34.94
CA ALA A 355 -17.80 -3.57 35.68
C ALA A 355 -19.22 -3.01 35.58
N ALA A 356 -19.79 -3.00 34.38
CA ALA A 356 -21.17 -2.54 34.15
C ALA A 356 -22.20 -3.43 34.86
N TYR A 357 -22.07 -4.74 34.79
CA TYR A 357 -22.94 -5.65 35.50
C TYR A 357 -22.92 -5.44 37.02
N LYS A 358 -21.72 -5.33 37.61
CA LYS A 358 -21.59 -5.09 39.06
C LYS A 358 -22.17 -3.75 39.46
N PHE A 359 -21.99 -2.71 38.65
CA PHE A 359 -22.56 -1.40 38.89
C PHE A 359 -24.09 -1.39 38.82
N PHE A 360 -24.68 -1.90 37.73
CA PHE A 360 -26.13 -1.81 37.51
C PHE A 360 -26.93 -2.87 38.26
N ALA A 361 -26.43 -4.10 38.35
CA ALA A 361 -27.16 -5.21 38.96
C ALA A 361 -26.88 -5.37 40.46
N LEU A 362 -25.66 -5.09 40.91
CA LEU A 362 -25.24 -5.27 42.30
C LEU A 362 -25.07 -3.97 43.05
N GLN A 363 -25.21 -2.81 42.38
CA GLN A 363 -25.00 -1.48 42.94
C GLN A 363 -23.59 -1.32 43.57
N THR A 364 -22.59 -2.06 43.03
CA THR A 364 -21.21 -2.04 43.54
C THR A 364 -20.27 -1.61 42.43
N LEU A 365 -19.30 -0.73 42.74
CA LEU A 365 -18.28 -0.29 41.79
C LEU A 365 -17.06 -1.22 41.88
N ASP A 366 -16.84 -2.01 40.81
CA ASP A 366 -15.64 -2.86 40.72
C ASP A 366 -14.47 -2.08 40.12
N TRP A 367 -13.65 -1.52 40.96
CA TRP A 367 -12.47 -0.77 40.56
C TRP A 367 -11.44 -1.61 39.80
N PHE A 368 -11.30 -2.90 40.12
CA PHE A 368 -10.36 -3.76 39.44
C PHE A 368 -10.69 -3.94 37.96
N SER A 369 -11.94 -4.31 37.65
CA SER A 369 -12.40 -4.50 36.25
C SER A 369 -12.38 -3.17 35.50
N LEU A 370 -12.80 -2.06 36.11
CA LEU A 370 -12.76 -0.76 35.47
C LEU A 370 -11.33 -0.28 35.15
N HIS A 371 -10.41 -0.38 36.14
CA HIS A 371 -9.00 -0.05 35.94
C HIS A 371 -8.33 -0.95 34.89
N SER A 372 -8.63 -2.24 34.88
CA SER A 372 -8.08 -3.18 33.89
C SER A 372 -8.51 -2.82 32.49
N ALA A 373 -9.80 -2.54 32.27
CA ALA A 373 -10.33 -2.08 30.98
C ALA A 373 -9.63 -0.78 30.52
N ILE A 374 -9.54 0.22 31.41
CA ILE A 374 -8.88 1.51 31.09
C ILE A 374 -7.40 1.28 30.72
N LYS A 375 -6.64 0.49 31.50
CA LYS A 375 -5.24 0.17 31.19
C LYS A 375 -5.07 -0.49 29.84
N ILE A 376 -5.93 -1.46 29.52
CA ILE A 376 -5.93 -2.17 28.23
C ILE A 376 -6.14 -1.19 27.08
N ILE A 377 -7.13 -0.31 27.19
CA ILE A 377 -7.43 0.70 26.17
C ILE A 377 -6.29 1.71 26.02
N LEU A 378 -5.70 2.16 27.13
CA LEU A 378 -4.57 3.10 27.10
C LEU A 378 -3.31 2.48 26.48
N VAL A 379 -3.02 1.20 26.75
CA VAL A 379 -1.89 0.50 26.12
C VAL A 379 -2.10 0.37 24.62
N LEU A 380 -3.30 0.01 24.18
CA LEU A 380 -3.64 -0.05 22.76
C LEU A 380 -3.47 1.32 22.09
N TYR A 381 -4.05 2.35 22.68
CA TYR A 381 -3.94 3.72 22.18
C TYR A 381 -2.48 4.18 22.11
N GLY A 382 -1.72 3.99 23.19
CA GLY A 382 -0.31 4.37 23.28
C GLY A 382 0.55 3.68 22.22
N THR A 383 0.29 2.40 21.95
CA THR A 383 0.97 1.64 20.88
C THR A 383 0.71 2.27 19.51
N LEU A 384 -0.55 2.53 19.18
CA LEU A 384 -0.94 3.13 17.90
C LEU A 384 -0.46 4.58 17.77
N PHE A 385 -0.47 5.33 18.88
CA PHE A 385 0.08 6.68 18.94
C PHE A 385 1.58 6.69 18.64
N PHE A 386 2.34 5.76 19.22
CA PHE A 386 3.77 5.63 18.95
C PHE A 386 4.07 5.38 17.47
N TYR A 387 3.31 4.47 16.82
CA TYR A 387 3.43 4.25 15.39
C TYR A 387 3.10 5.51 14.57
N THR A 388 2.04 6.20 14.96
CA THR A 388 1.66 7.46 14.32
C THR A 388 2.76 8.50 14.45
N ALA A 389 3.39 8.62 15.62
CA ALA A 389 4.47 9.57 15.88
C ALA A 389 5.69 9.30 15.00
N ILE A 390 6.07 8.02 14.79
CA ILE A 390 7.17 7.65 13.90
C ILE A 390 6.87 8.10 12.45
N ALA A 391 5.67 7.77 11.93
CA ALA A 391 5.28 8.17 10.59
C ALA A 391 5.23 9.69 10.45
N PHE A 392 4.80 10.38 11.49
CA PHE A 392 4.72 11.84 11.53
C PHE A 392 6.11 12.50 11.48
N VAL A 393 7.09 11.99 12.20
CA VAL A 393 8.48 12.51 12.18
C VAL A 393 9.08 12.36 10.79
N GLU A 394 8.75 11.28 10.08
CA GLU A 394 9.27 11.01 8.75
C GLU A 394 8.60 11.84 7.66
N ASP A 395 7.28 12.03 7.75
CA ASP A 395 6.52 12.74 6.70
C ASP A 395 6.57 14.26 6.88
N ARG A 396 7.75 14.82 6.60
CA ARG A 396 7.96 16.27 6.63
C ARG A 396 7.12 17.03 5.60
N ALA A 397 6.67 16.38 4.54
CA ALA A 397 5.80 16.99 3.53
C ALA A 397 4.45 17.43 4.11
N MET A 398 3.99 16.81 5.19
CA MET A 398 2.84 17.28 5.97
C MET A 398 3.05 18.63 6.63
N TYR A 399 4.25 19.20 6.62
CA TYR A 399 4.54 20.48 7.30
C TYR A 399 3.85 21.71 6.69
N THR A 400 3.19 21.56 5.56
CA THR A 400 2.36 22.64 4.98
C THR A 400 1.05 22.88 5.73
N ILE A 401 0.68 22.02 6.70
CA ILE A 401 -0.50 22.18 7.55
C ILE A 401 -0.14 22.85 8.88
N SER A 402 -1.14 23.44 9.55
CA SER A 402 -0.95 24.13 10.83
C SER A 402 -0.51 23.18 11.95
N VAL A 403 0.12 23.73 12.99
CA VAL A 403 0.52 22.94 14.17
C VAL A 403 -0.69 22.27 14.83
N PHE A 404 -1.83 22.95 14.86
CA PHE A 404 -3.07 22.39 15.42
C PHE A 404 -3.54 21.16 14.61
N GLU A 405 -3.57 21.25 13.28
CA GLU A 405 -3.93 20.12 12.41
C GLU A 405 -2.98 18.93 12.60
N LYS A 406 -1.68 19.21 12.80
CA LYS A 406 -0.66 18.18 13.08
C LYS A 406 -0.93 17.45 14.39
N LEU A 407 -1.13 18.20 15.46
CA LEU A 407 -1.43 17.63 16.79
C LEU A 407 -2.74 16.85 16.76
N PHE A 408 -3.76 17.37 16.08
CA PHE A 408 -5.04 16.70 15.95
C PHE A 408 -4.90 15.38 15.18
N ALA A 409 -4.17 15.37 14.06
CA ALA A 409 -3.89 14.15 13.29
C ALA A 409 -3.14 13.11 14.14
N LEU A 410 -2.15 13.55 14.93
CA LEU A 410 -1.39 12.67 15.83
C LEU A 410 -2.29 11.98 16.86
N ILE A 411 -3.24 12.71 17.44
CA ILE A 411 -4.18 12.20 18.45
C ILE A 411 -5.25 11.30 17.83
N VAL A 412 -5.76 11.65 16.66
CA VAL A 412 -6.91 10.98 16.06
C VAL A 412 -6.51 9.76 15.21
N ASN A 413 -5.31 9.75 14.63
CA ASN A 413 -4.87 8.66 13.76
C ASN A 413 -4.89 7.26 14.41
N PRO A 414 -4.60 7.05 15.72
CA PRO A 414 -4.81 5.78 16.38
C PRO A 414 -6.23 5.22 16.20
N PHE A 415 -7.25 6.05 16.37
CA PHE A 415 -8.65 5.64 16.14
C PHE A 415 -8.95 5.39 14.66
N TYR A 416 -8.34 6.18 13.78
CA TYR A 416 -8.49 6.03 12.34
C TYR A 416 -7.92 4.69 11.85
N ILE A 417 -6.79 4.25 12.38
CA ILE A 417 -6.14 2.98 12.03
C ILE A 417 -6.96 1.78 12.52
N THR A 418 -7.64 1.85 13.68
CA THR A 418 -8.42 0.72 14.18
C THR A 418 -9.55 0.29 13.24
N GLN A 419 -10.06 1.19 12.40
CA GLN A 419 -11.08 0.87 11.40
C GLN A 419 -10.60 -0.13 10.33
N TYR A 420 -9.29 -0.23 10.09
CA TYR A 420 -8.74 -1.24 9.17
C TYR A 420 -9.06 -2.67 9.63
N ALA A 421 -9.02 -2.93 10.94
CA ALA A 421 -9.37 -4.24 11.49
C ALA A 421 -10.83 -4.61 11.17
N GLN A 422 -11.76 -3.66 11.33
CA GLN A 422 -13.18 -3.86 10.99
C GLN A 422 -13.34 -4.20 9.50
N PHE A 423 -12.74 -3.42 8.60
CA PHE A 423 -12.88 -3.62 7.15
C PHE A 423 -12.24 -4.93 6.69
N TYR A 424 -11.18 -5.36 7.35
CA TYR A 424 -10.55 -6.65 7.06
C TYR A 424 -11.47 -7.82 7.43
N ILE A 425 -12.04 -7.81 8.63
CA ILE A 425 -13.01 -8.82 9.07
C ILE A 425 -14.22 -8.85 8.12
N GLU A 426 -14.77 -7.67 7.78
CA GLU A 426 -15.87 -7.52 6.83
C GLU A 426 -15.52 -8.14 5.46
N SER A 427 -14.31 -7.91 4.96
CA SER A 427 -13.87 -8.43 3.66
C SER A 427 -13.80 -9.96 3.64
N TYR A 428 -13.22 -10.58 4.66
CA TYR A 428 -13.16 -12.03 4.74
C TYR A 428 -14.54 -12.65 4.98
N TYR A 429 -15.39 -12.03 5.79
CA TYR A 429 -16.77 -12.47 5.97
C TYR A 429 -17.54 -12.48 4.64
N LEU A 430 -17.44 -11.43 3.84
CA LEU A 430 -18.10 -11.35 2.54
C LEU A 430 -17.58 -12.42 1.56
N LEU A 431 -16.27 -12.66 1.54
CA LEU A 431 -15.66 -13.69 0.69
C LEU A 431 -16.09 -15.10 1.11
N LEU A 432 -16.06 -15.42 2.40
CA LEU A 432 -16.41 -16.74 2.92
C LEU A 432 -17.90 -17.05 2.79
N THR A 433 -18.76 -16.05 2.85
CA THR A 433 -20.22 -16.22 2.69
C THR A 433 -20.69 -16.12 1.26
N HIS A 434 -19.79 -15.99 0.27
CA HIS A 434 -20.08 -15.77 -1.14
C HIS A 434 -21.07 -14.60 -1.42
N LYS A 435 -21.24 -13.71 -0.47
CA LYS A 435 -22.03 -12.50 -0.67
C LYS A 435 -21.25 -11.60 -1.62
N LYS A 436 -21.87 -11.27 -2.75
CA LYS A 436 -21.27 -10.33 -3.71
C LYS A 436 -20.99 -9.02 -2.98
N ALA A 437 -19.71 -8.73 -2.73
CA ALA A 437 -19.32 -7.36 -2.46
C ALA A 437 -19.86 -6.53 -3.62
N LYS A 438 -20.55 -5.42 -3.35
CA LYS A 438 -20.92 -4.47 -4.41
C LYS A 438 -19.60 -4.04 -5.05
N GLN A 439 -19.27 -4.68 -6.16
CA GLN A 439 -18.09 -4.37 -7.01
C GLN A 439 -18.36 -3.10 -7.81
N SER A 440 -18.94 -2.08 -7.19
CA SER A 440 -19.07 -0.81 -7.86
C SER A 440 -17.74 -0.08 -7.71
N TRP A 441 -17.14 0.24 -8.85
CA TRP A 441 -16.17 1.32 -8.95
C TRP A 441 -16.84 2.56 -8.34
N ILE A 442 -16.54 2.84 -7.07
CA ILE A 442 -17.10 4.00 -6.41
C ILE A 442 -16.29 5.18 -6.90
N GLN A 443 -16.91 6.01 -7.73
CA GLN A 443 -16.38 7.34 -8.00
C GLN A 443 -16.25 8.06 -6.67
N VAL A 444 -15.03 8.33 -6.26
CA VAL A 444 -14.76 9.20 -5.13
C VAL A 444 -15.18 10.60 -5.53
N GLU A 445 -15.86 11.32 -4.64
CA GLU A 445 -16.18 12.72 -4.83
C GLU A 445 -14.88 13.48 -5.12
N ARG A 446 -14.76 14.01 -6.33
CA ARG A 446 -13.54 14.67 -6.82
C ARG A 446 -13.46 16.10 -6.31
N MET A 447 -12.25 16.59 -6.13
CA MET A 447 -12.04 18.02 -5.93
C MET A 447 -12.53 18.76 -7.17
N GLU A 448 -13.45 19.69 -7.00
CA GLU A 448 -13.84 20.62 -8.06
C GLU A 448 -12.60 21.44 -8.44
N GLN A 449 -12.11 21.24 -9.65
CA GLN A 449 -10.94 21.93 -10.20
C GLN A 449 -11.35 23.02 -11.15
#